data_ac97415cfbe377f6ca7794f965ec0ce0
#
_entry.id   ac97415cfbe377f6ca7794f965ec0ce0
#
_cell.length_a   1.000
_cell.length_b   1.000
_cell.length_c   1.000
_cell.angle_alpha   90.00
_cell.angle_beta   90.00
_cell.angle_gamma   90.00
#
_symmetry.space_group_name_H-M   'P 1'
#
loop_
_entity.id
_entity.type
_entity.pdbx_description
1 polymer ?
#
loop_
_entity_poly.entity_id
_entity_poly.type
_entity_poly.pdbx_seq_one_letter_code
_entity_poly.pdbx_strand_id
1 'polypeptide(L)'
;AENQYMQPGYEGGINQRVMTLAEVLHENNYYTCMAGKWHLGAQKGNIPSERGFEQSFTMLGGGAGHFCHSFALSDSEQPVTFYLDNGKKVDKLPDDFYSTRYYTDKMIEYLRKCPQDKPFFGYLAFTAPHDPLQIIPEWKDREKGTYDCGYDSIRSARLERQKQMGLIPAQTPDTDLSNPSIQWNKLSKEQQEEQSRKMEIYASMIEYVDYSIGRVLEELEKEHKLDNTLVLFMSDNGANPKEPESYPGNTKEVIQERYDNQLENYGNSNSFISLGEAWAEVCNTPYSLYKMTTHEGGICVPLIISGKNINQKGSIDHTTLLHVTDLFPTILEYTHTQRPSSYRHTTLAPLYGK
;
A
#
# COMPACT_ATOMS: atom_id res chain seq x y z
N ALA A 1 15.79 11.61 4.16
CA ALA A 1 15.10 12.07 2.94
C ALA A 1 14.45 13.44 3.13
N GLU A 2 13.82 13.71 4.27
CA GLU A 2 13.12 14.99 4.54
C GLU A 2 14.03 16.21 4.37
N ASN A 3 15.29 16.10 4.73
CA ASN A 3 16.29 17.18 4.58
C ASN A 3 16.85 17.30 3.14
N GLN A 4 16.38 16.47 2.21
CA GLN A 4 16.86 16.41 0.82
C GLN A 4 15.80 16.84 -0.20
N TYR A 5 14.65 17.33 0.26
CA TYR A 5 13.60 17.83 -0.61
C TYR A 5 14.13 18.85 -1.63
N MET A 6 13.72 18.71 -2.88
CA MET A 6 14.20 19.47 -4.06
C MET A 6 15.66 19.20 -4.46
N GLN A 7 16.36 18.28 -3.81
CA GLN A 7 17.66 17.81 -4.31
C GLN A 7 17.47 16.77 -5.42
N PRO A 8 18.49 16.50 -6.27
CA PRO A 8 18.40 15.48 -7.31
C PRO A 8 17.96 14.11 -6.77
N GLY A 9 16.89 13.54 -7.32
CA GLY A 9 16.24 12.33 -6.85
C GLY A 9 15.19 12.54 -5.76
N TYR A 10 15.00 13.78 -5.27
CA TYR A 10 14.02 14.18 -4.25
C TYR A 10 13.20 15.39 -4.69
N GLU A 11 12.95 15.52 -5.99
CA GLU A 11 12.24 16.65 -6.60
C GLU A 11 10.72 16.66 -6.31
N GLY A 12 10.23 15.74 -5.51
CA GLY A 12 8.81 15.63 -5.15
C GLY A 12 7.94 15.03 -6.26
N GLY A 13 8.55 14.46 -7.30
CA GLY A 13 7.85 13.79 -8.39
C GLY A 13 8.78 13.09 -9.36
N ILE A 14 8.22 12.23 -10.21
CA ILE A 14 8.98 11.56 -11.27
C ILE A 14 9.41 12.59 -12.32
N ASN A 15 10.72 12.76 -12.49
CA ASN A 15 11.24 13.65 -13.52
C ASN A 15 11.07 13.05 -14.93
N GLN A 16 11.30 13.91 -15.96
CA GLN A 16 11.11 13.53 -17.36
C GLN A 16 12.30 12.74 -17.96
N ARG A 17 13.34 12.47 -17.16
CA ARG A 17 14.53 11.70 -17.59
C ARG A 17 14.31 10.18 -17.50
N VAL A 18 13.21 9.75 -16.92
CA VAL A 18 12.84 8.35 -16.77
C VAL A 18 11.52 8.07 -17.46
N MET A 19 11.41 6.90 -18.02
CA MET A 19 10.18 6.36 -18.59
C MET A 19 9.57 5.39 -17.58
N THR A 20 8.29 5.55 -17.26
CA THR A 20 7.60 4.64 -16.36
C THR A 20 7.31 3.31 -17.03
N LEU A 21 7.06 2.27 -16.26
CA LEU A 21 6.62 0.98 -16.79
C LEU A 21 5.32 1.11 -17.61
N ALA A 22 4.38 1.93 -17.13
CA ALA A 22 3.12 2.19 -17.84
C ALA A 22 3.35 2.85 -19.20
N GLU A 23 4.27 3.84 -19.29
CA GLU A 23 4.64 4.46 -20.58
C GLU A 23 5.24 3.42 -21.54
N VAL A 24 6.15 2.55 -21.06
CA VAL A 24 6.74 1.51 -21.92
C VAL A 24 5.68 0.54 -22.42
N LEU A 25 4.83 0.04 -21.56
CA LEU A 25 3.79 -0.92 -21.94
C LEU A 25 2.74 -0.29 -22.86
N HIS A 26 2.36 0.97 -22.58
CA HIS A 26 1.45 1.71 -23.46
C HIS A 26 1.99 1.87 -24.88
N GLU A 27 3.27 2.23 -25.05
CA GLU A 27 3.93 2.30 -26.36
C GLU A 27 4.04 0.93 -27.05
N ASN A 28 3.98 -0.16 -26.27
CA ASN A 28 3.95 -1.53 -26.78
C ASN A 28 2.51 -2.09 -26.89
N ASN A 29 1.52 -1.22 -27.09
CA ASN A 29 0.12 -1.55 -27.36
C ASN A 29 -0.64 -2.21 -26.19
N TYR A 30 -0.16 -2.10 -24.96
CA TYR A 30 -0.93 -2.49 -23.78
C TYR A 30 -1.99 -1.45 -23.47
N TYR A 31 -3.18 -1.91 -23.07
CA TYR A 31 -4.16 -1.09 -22.38
C TYR A 31 -3.69 -0.89 -20.93
N THR A 32 -3.53 0.35 -20.51
CA THR A 32 -2.90 0.67 -19.22
C THR A 32 -3.89 1.36 -18.29
N CYS A 33 -4.07 0.85 -17.09
CA CYS A 33 -5.00 1.43 -16.12
C CYS A 33 -4.45 1.43 -14.70
N MET A 34 -4.90 2.42 -13.92
CA MET A 34 -4.49 2.59 -12.52
C MET A 34 -5.66 2.98 -11.65
N ALA A 35 -5.75 2.39 -10.45
CA ALA A 35 -6.64 2.85 -9.40
C ALA A 35 -5.89 2.88 -8.05
N GLY A 36 -5.99 4.01 -7.32
CA GLY A 36 -5.40 4.14 -5.99
C GLY A 36 -4.39 5.25 -5.81
N LYS A 37 -3.44 5.06 -4.90
CA LYS A 37 -2.43 6.04 -4.52
C LYS A 37 -1.36 6.19 -5.60
N TRP A 38 -1.01 7.46 -5.90
CA TRP A 38 0.08 7.79 -6.82
C TRP A 38 1.37 8.19 -6.11
N HIS A 39 1.37 9.26 -5.36
CA HIS A 39 2.48 9.81 -4.55
C HIS A 39 3.80 10.06 -5.31
N LEU A 40 3.72 10.28 -6.62
CA LEU A 40 4.90 10.48 -7.49
C LEU A 40 4.88 11.85 -8.20
N GLY A 41 4.19 12.81 -7.61
CA GLY A 41 4.09 14.19 -8.08
C GLY A 41 2.69 14.55 -8.57
N ALA A 42 2.31 15.81 -8.32
CA ALA A 42 1.02 16.39 -8.67
C ALA A 42 1.14 17.45 -9.79
N GLN A 43 2.36 17.80 -10.18
CA GLN A 43 2.61 18.82 -11.20
C GLN A 43 2.29 18.27 -12.59
N LYS A 44 2.04 19.19 -13.53
CA LYS A 44 1.88 18.86 -14.94
C LYS A 44 3.08 18.06 -15.45
N GLY A 45 2.80 16.98 -16.16
CA GLY A 45 3.80 16.03 -16.66
C GLY A 45 4.12 14.88 -15.68
N ASN A 46 3.56 14.90 -14.46
CA ASN A 46 3.82 13.89 -13.43
C ASN A 46 2.58 13.10 -12.99
N ILE A 47 1.39 13.50 -13.41
CA ILE A 47 0.15 12.77 -13.05
C ILE A 47 0.00 11.47 -13.87
N PRO A 48 -0.72 10.46 -13.37
CA PRO A 48 -0.82 9.15 -14.02
C PRO A 48 -1.25 9.19 -15.48
N SER A 49 -2.26 10.00 -15.83
CA SER A 49 -2.73 10.14 -17.21
C SER A 49 -1.71 10.77 -18.19
N GLU A 50 -0.67 11.42 -17.65
CA GLU A 50 0.45 11.97 -18.43
C GLU A 50 1.70 11.06 -18.37
N ARG A 51 1.64 9.99 -17.57
CA ARG A 51 2.72 9.03 -17.31
C ARG A 51 2.34 7.60 -17.71
N GLY A 52 1.54 7.48 -18.78
CA GLY A 52 1.32 6.23 -19.50
C GLY A 52 0.08 5.44 -19.10
N PHE A 53 -0.81 5.98 -18.26
CA PHE A 53 -2.09 5.33 -17.94
C PHE A 53 -3.24 5.90 -18.78
N GLU A 54 -3.87 5.06 -19.61
CA GLU A 54 -5.04 5.42 -20.43
C GLU A 54 -6.29 5.66 -19.54
N GLN A 55 -6.41 4.90 -18.47
CA GLN A 55 -7.47 5.07 -17.49
C GLN A 55 -6.85 5.20 -16.10
N SER A 56 -7.33 6.15 -15.32
CA SER A 56 -6.81 6.33 -13.96
C SER A 56 -7.82 6.96 -13.02
N PHE A 57 -8.00 6.40 -11.84
CA PHE A 57 -8.64 7.05 -10.70
C PHE A 57 -7.64 7.07 -9.54
N THR A 58 -7.12 8.23 -9.19
CA THR A 58 -5.94 8.27 -8.32
C THR A 58 -6.01 9.37 -7.26
N MET A 59 -5.55 9.01 -6.07
CA MET A 59 -5.19 9.92 -5.00
C MET A 59 -3.74 10.36 -5.20
N LEU A 60 -3.46 11.64 -5.33
CA LEU A 60 -2.12 12.14 -5.63
C LEU A 60 -1.20 12.19 -4.41
N GLY A 61 -1.75 12.38 -3.21
CA GLY A 61 -0.99 12.52 -1.97
C GLY A 61 -0.43 11.21 -1.40
N GLY A 62 0.29 11.33 -0.28
CA GLY A 62 0.92 10.21 0.41
C GLY A 62 -0.01 9.37 1.28
N GLY A 63 -1.17 9.90 1.65
CA GLY A 63 -2.20 9.25 2.45
C GLY A 63 -3.37 10.19 2.70
N ALA A 64 -4.52 9.64 3.05
CA ALA A 64 -5.75 10.39 3.29
C ALA A 64 -6.78 9.56 4.04
N GLY A 65 -7.79 10.20 4.60
CA GLY A 65 -8.99 9.53 5.11
C GLY A 65 -9.62 8.63 4.05
N HIS A 66 -10.09 7.46 4.46
CA HIS A 66 -10.59 6.43 3.55
C HIS A 66 -12.03 6.64 3.07
N PHE A 67 -12.76 7.58 3.66
CA PHE A 67 -14.16 7.89 3.34
C PHE A 67 -14.32 9.16 2.51
N CYS A 68 -15.54 9.52 2.15
CA CYS A 68 -15.88 10.63 1.25
C CYS A 68 -15.36 12.00 1.70
N HIS A 69 -15.14 12.19 2.99
CA HIS A 69 -14.53 13.41 3.54
C HIS A 69 -13.00 13.44 3.45
N SER A 70 -12.41 12.43 2.86
CA SER A 70 -10.98 12.20 2.59
C SER A 70 -10.06 13.38 2.97
N PHE A 71 -9.78 13.51 4.25
CA PHE A 71 -8.90 14.56 4.77
C PHE A 71 -7.42 14.19 4.54
N ALA A 72 -6.57 15.20 4.38
CA ALA A 72 -5.12 14.99 4.31
C ALA A 72 -4.56 14.57 5.69
N LEU A 73 -3.46 13.79 5.69
CA LEU A 73 -2.82 13.34 6.93
C LEU A 73 -2.13 14.47 7.68
N SER A 74 -1.75 15.54 6.99
CA SER A 74 -0.99 16.68 7.53
C SER A 74 -1.85 17.94 7.53
N ASP A 75 -1.86 18.68 8.63
CA ASP A 75 -2.56 19.96 8.73
C ASP A 75 -1.84 21.09 7.97
N SER A 76 -0.54 20.94 7.69
CA SER A 76 0.22 21.88 6.87
C SER A 76 -0.02 21.72 5.37
N GLU A 77 -0.59 20.59 4.95
CA GLU A 77 -1.06 20.37 3.60
C GLU A 77 -2.48 20.90 3.45
N GLN A 78 -2.93 21.09 2.21
CA GLN A 78 -4.32 21.52 2.00
C GLN A 78 -5.29 20.54 2.67
N PRO A 79 -6.35 21.03 3.32
CA PRO A 79 -7.25 20.20 4.13
C PRO A 79 -8.01 19.13 3.34
N VAL A 80 -7.86 19.11 2.03
CA VAL A 80 -8.55 18.18 1.14
C VAL A 80 -7.55 17.44 0.28
N THR A 81 -7.59 16.14 0.33
CA THR A 81 -6.80 15.28 -0.58
C THR A 81 -7.34 15.38 -1.99
N PHE A 82 -6.43 15.56 -2.96
CA PHE A 82 -6.80 15.62 -4.36
C PHE A 82 -6.94 14.24 -4.98
N TYR A 83 -8.11 14.00 -5.56
CA TYR A 83 -8.37 12.88 -6.44
C TYR A 83 -8.46 13.34 -7.89
N LEU A 84 -7.92 12.54 -8.79
CA LEU A 84 -8.07 12.73 -10.23
C LEU A 84 -8.79 11.53 -10.84
N ASP A 85 -9.73 11.77 -11.74
CA ASP A 85 -10.32 10.78 -12.65
C ASP A 85 -9.86 11.11 -14.09
N ASN A 86 -9.02 10.27 -14.68
CA ASN A 86 -8.41 10.48 -16.00
C ASN A 86 -7.78 11.89 -16.14
N GLY A 87 -7.04 12.30 -15.12
CA GLY A 87 -6.34 13.59 -15.07
C GLY A 87 -7.21 14.80 -14.74
N LYS A 88 -8.53 14.62 -14.57
CA LYS A 88 -9.45 15.69 -14.17
C LYS A 88 -9.67 15.65 -12.66
N LYS A 89 -9.66 16.82 -12.03
CA LYS A 89 -9.93 16.93 -10.59
C LYS A 89 -11.34 16.42 -10.28
N VAL A 90 -11.45 15.60 -9.24
CA VAL A 90 -12.72 15.17 -8.67
C VAL A 90 -13.13 16.21 -7.64
N ASP A 91 -14.22 16.92 -7.89
CA ASP A 91 -14.69 17.98 -6.98
C ASP A 91 -15.34 17.42 -5.71
N LYS A 92 -16.05 16.31 -5.83
CA LYS A 92 -16.70 15.63 -4.71
C LYS A 92 -16.61 14.11 -4.91
N LEU A 93 -16.16 13.40 -3.88
CA LEU A 93 -16.24 11.93 -3.82
C LEU A 93 -17.70 11.50 -3.56
N PRO A 94 -18.13 10.33 -4.05
CA PRO A 94 -19.45 9.78 -3.72
C PRO A 94 -19.68 9.67 -2.21
N ASP A 95 -20.91 9.85 -1.75
CA ASP A 95 -21.22 9.82 -0.33
C ASP A 95 -20.95 8.43 0.32
N ASP A 96 -21.02 7.36 -0.47
CA ASP A 96 -20.69 5.99 -0.08
C ASP A 96 -19.23 5.60 -0.37
N PHE A 97 -18.37 6.57 -0.68
CA PHE A 97 -16.96 6.32 -0.98
C PHE A 97 -16.25 5.66 0.20
N TYR A 98 -15.59 4.55 -0.08
CA TYR A 98 -14.56 3.93 0.76
C TYR A 98 -13.40 3.52 -0.13
N SER A 99 -12.20 4.04 0.12
CA SER A 99 -11.08 4.02 -0.83
C SER A 99 -10.77 2.62 -1.37
N THR A 100 -10.64 1.61 -0.51
CA THR A 100 -10.32 0.23 -0.92
C THR A 100 -11.40 -0.33 -1.85
N ARG A 101 -12.68 -0.16 -1.51
CA ARG A 101 -13.79 -0.59 -2.36
C ARG A 101 -13.79 0.14 -3.69
N TYR A 102 -13.67 1.46 -3.65
CA TYR A 102 -13.80 2.29 -4.84
C TYR A 102 -12.65 2.08 -5.83
N TYR A 103 -11.41 1.90 -5.35
CA TYR A 103 -10.28 1.55 -6.21
C TYR A 103 -10.48 0.19 -6.88
N THR A 104 -11.01 -0.78 -6.13
CA THR A 104 -11.36 -2.10 -6.66
C THR A 104 -12.41 -2.01 -7.75
N ASP A 105 -13.50 -1.27 -7.50
CA ASP A 105 -14.60 -1.07 -8.46
C ASP A 105 -14.11 -0.38 -9.74
N LYS A 106 -13.24 0.63 -9.60
CA LYS A 106 -12.59 1.29 -10.75
C LYS A 106 -11.67 0.37 -11.52
N MET A 107 -10.88 -0.46 -10.85
CA MET A 107 -10.04 -1.45 -11.53
C MET A 107 -10.89 -2.46 -12.30
N ILE A 108 -11.95 -2.99 -11.71
CA ILE A 108 -12.90 -3.89 -12.38
C ILE A 108 -13.55 -3.19 -13.59
N GLU A 109 -13.99 -1.93 -13.42
CA GLU A 109 -14.54 -1.12 -14.52
C GLU A 109 -13.53 -1.01 -15.68
N TYR A 110 -12.26 -0.75 -15.38
CA TYR A 110 -11.22 -0.60 -16.40
C TYR A 110 -10.90 -1.93 -17.09
N LEU A 111 -10.84 -3.04 -16.34
CA LEU A 111 -10.62 -4.37 -16.92
C LEU A 111 -11.73 -4.77 -17.90
N ARG A 112 -12.99 -4.42 -17.61
CA ARG A 112 -14.14 -4.62 -18.52
C ARG A 112 -14.06 -3.75 -19.76
N LYS A 113 -13.46 -2.55 -19.68
CA LYS A 113 -13.26 -1.63 -20.81
C LYS A 113 -12.05 -2.00 -21.67
N CYS A 114 -11.18 -2.88 -21.19
CA CYS A 114 -10.01 -3.32 -21.93
C CYS A 114 -10.44 -3.98 -23.26
N PRO A 115 -9.98 -3.49 -24.42
CA PRO A 115 -10.25 -4.14 -25.70
C PRO A 115 -9.82 -5.61 -25.70
N GLN A 116 -10.62 -6.49 -26.31
CA GLN A 116 -10.36 -7.93 -26.29
C GLN A 116 -9.08 -8.34 -27.04
N ASP A 117 -8.64 -7.52 -27.99
CA ASP A 117 -7.44 -7.73 -28.80
C ASP A 117 -6.17 -7.11 -28.20
N LYS A 118 -6.29 -6.45 -27.04
CA LYS A 118 -5.14 -5.83 -26.35
C LYS A 118 -4.77 -6.55 -25.06
N PRO A 119 -3.48 -6.76 -24.77
CA PRO A 119 -3.03 -7.07 -23.44
C PRO A 119 -3.25 -5.85 -22.51
N PHE A 120 -3.32 -6.07 -21.20
CA PHE A 120 -3.51 -4.99 -20.25
C PHE A 120 -2.37 -4.94 -19.21
N PHE A 121 -2.17 -3.76 -18.67
CA PHE A 121 -1.39 -3.50 -17.47
C PHE A 121 -2.27 -2.75 -16.46
N GLY A 122 -2.65 -3.41 -15.37
CA GLY A 122 -3.42 -2.85 -14.27
C GLY A 122 -2.54 -2.61 -13.05
N TYR A 123 -2.50 -1.37 -12.54
CA TYR A 123 -1.81 -1.03 -11.30
C TYR A 123 -2.82 -0.61 -10.23
N LEU A 124 -3.10 -1.53 -9.30
CA LEU A 124 -4.02 -1.31 -8.18
C LEU A 124 -3.22 -1.01 -6.92
N ALA A 125 -3.18 0.27 -6.54
CA ALA A 125 -2.36 0.78 -5.45
C ALA A 125 -3.23 1.18 -4.25
N PHE A 126 -3.57 0.22 -3.40
CA PHE A 126 -4.36 0.49 -2.20
C PHE A 126 -3.63 1.43 -1.24
N THR A 127 -4.38 2.33 -0.60
CA THR A 127 -3.89 3.10 0.55
C THR A 127 -3.97 2.29 1.84
N ALA A 128 -4.98 1.44 1.98
CA ALA A 128 -5.08 0.54 3.13
C ALA A 128 -3.91 -0.47 3.15
N PRO A 129 -3.38 -0.81 4.33
CA PRO A 129 -3.85 -0.46 5.67
C PRO A 129 -3.15 0.78 6.29
N HIS A 130 -2.65 1.74 5.48
CA HIS A 130 -2.07 2.99 6.00
C HIS A 130 -3.10 3.76 6.84
N ASP A 131 -2.63 4.44 7.89
CA ASP A 131 -3.48 5.33 8.68
C ASP A 131 -4.07 6.48 7.82
N PRO A 132 -5.23 7.04 8.23
CA PRO A 132 -5.97 6.73 9.46
C PRO A 132 -6.56 5.31 9.41
N LEU A 133 -6.57 4.61 10.57
CA LEU A 133 -7.20 3.29 10.62
C LEU A 133 -8.72 3.45 10.56
N GLN A 134 -9.28 3.20 9.40
CA GLN A 134 -10.70 3.37 9.10
C GLN A 134 -11.21 2.20 8.28
N ILE A 135 -12.37 1.68 8.62
CA ILE A 135 -13.00 0.53 7.96
C ILE A 135 -14.53 0.69 7.89
N ILE A 136 -15.13 0.14 6.87
CA ILE A 136 -16.60 0.14 6.76
C ILE A 136 -17.24 -0.63 7.92
N PRO A 137 -18.43 -0.20 8.38
CA PRO A 137 -19.05 -0.74 9.61
C PRO A 137 -19.19 -2.25 9.64
N GLU A 138 -19.50 -2.87 8.49
CA GLU A 138 -19.74 -4.33 8.37
C GLU A 138 -18.48 -5.18 8.62
N TRP A 139 -17.30 -4.55 8.56
CA TRP A 139 -16.01 -5.21 8.78
C TRP A 139 -15.35 -4.81 10.11
N LYS A 140 -15.88 -3.80 10.79
CA LYS A 140 -15.24 -3.16 11.95
C LYS A 140 -14.96 -4.12 13.13
N ASP A 141 -15.80 -5.12 13.32
CA ASP A 141 -15.74 -6.02 14.49
C ASP A 141 -15.33 -7.47 14.13
N ARG A 142 -14.79 -7.70 12.95
CA ARG A 142 -14.40 -9.05 12.51
C ARG A 142 -13.28 -9.64 13.36
N GLU A 143 -12.34 -8.81 13.75
CA GLU A 143 -11.15 -9.20 14.53
C GLU A 143 -11.27 -8.90 16.02
N LYS A 144 -12.49 -8.62 16.52
CA LYS A 144 -12.72 -8.24 17.92
C LYS A 144 -12.24 -9.30 18.90
N GLY A 145 -11.40 -8.89 19.87
CA GLY A 145 -10.82 -9.74 20.90
C GLY A 145 -9.60 -10.56 20.47
N THR A 146 -9.21 -10.50 19.20
CA THR A 146 -8.07 -11.29 18.67
C THR A 146 -6.73 -10.80 19.24
N TYR A 147 -6.62 -9.53 19.59
CA TYR A 147 -5.35 -8.88 19.96
C TYR A 147 -5.22 -8.53 21.45
N ASP A 148 -6.15 -8.97 22.29
CA ASP A 148 -6.18 -8.69 23.74
C ASP A 148 -5.00 -9.30 24.49
N CYS A 149 -4.33 -10.31 23.91
CA CYS A 149 -3.15 -10.94 24.50
C CYS A 149 -1.86 -10.10 24.32
N GLY A 150 -1.89 -9.05 23.54
CA GLY A 150 -0.85 -8.03 23.41
C GLY A 150 0.33 -8.36 22.49
N TYR A 151 1.28 -7.43 22.49
CA TYR A 151 2.39 -7.37 21.51
C TYR A 151 3.21 -8.65 21.45
N ASP A 152 3.75 -9.07 22.60
CA ASP A 152 4.69 -10.18 22.69
C ASP A 152 4.03 -11.51 22.28
N SER A 153 2.82 -11.75 22.78
CA SER A 153 2.06 -12.96 22.45
C SER A 153 1.75 -13.06 20.96
N ILE A 154 1.32 -11.95 20.34
CA ILE A 154 1.03 -11.90 18.90
C ILE A 154 2.31 -12.06 18.09
N ARG A 155 3.42 -11.39 18.49
CA ARG A 155 4.72 -11.54 17.80
C ARG A 155 5.19 -12.99 17.83
N SER A 156 5.23 -13.62 18.98
CA SER A 156 5.63 -15.01 19.14
C SER A 156 4.73 -15.96 18.34
N ALA A 157 3.41 -15.78 18.39
CA ALA A 157 2.48 -16.59 17.61
C ALA A 157 2.68 -16.46 16.09
N ARG A 158 2.93 -15.24 15.60
CA ARG A 158 3.27 -15.01 14.19
C ARG A 158 4.58 -15.67 13.79
N LEU A 159 5.62 -15.51 14.61
CA LEU A 159 6.92 -16.13 14.38
C LEU A 159 6.79 -17.65 14.26
N GLU A 160 6.11 -18.30 15.22
CA GLU A 160 5.89 -19.73 15.19
C GLU A 160 5.05 -20.18 13.97
N ARG A 161 4.03 -19.41 13.61
CA ARG A 161 3.25 -19.69 12.40
C ARG A 161 4.08 -19.59 11.12
N GLN A 162 4.96 -18.58 11.02
CA GLN A 162 5.86 -18.43 9.88
C GLN A 162 6.86 -19.59 9.77
N LYS A 163 7.40 -20.07 10.91
CA LYS A 163 8.26 -21.27 10.95
C LYS A 163 7.51 -22.53 10.48
N GLN A 164 6.27 -22.73 11.00
CA GLN A 164 5.45 -23.87 10.61
C GLN A 164 5.07 -23.87 9.11
N MET A 165 4.86 -22.68 8.56
CA MET A 165 4.60 -22.52 7.11
C MET A 165 5.86 -22.60 6.26
N GLY A 166 7.05 -22.67 6.88
CA GLY A 166 8.33 -22.65 6.17
C GLY A 166 8.66 -21.30 5.53
N LEU A 167 8.05 -20.21 5.98
CA LEU A 167 8.35 -18.84 5.49
C LEU A 167 9.68 -18.32 5.99
N ILE A 168 10.14 -18.82 7.14
CA ILE A 168 11.42 -18.47 7.75
C ILE A 168 12.09 -19.73 8.31
N PRO A 169 13.42 -19.72 8.52
CA PRO A 169 14.12 -20.85 9.14
C PRO A 169 13.58 -21.20 10.54
N ALA A 170 13.45 -22.48 10.85
CA ALA A 170 12.94 -22.95 12.14
C ALA A 170 13.75 -22.45 13.36
N GLN A 171 15.05 -22.18 13.17
CA GLN A 171 15.95 -21.65 14.20
C GLN A 171 15.90 -20.13 14.35
N THR A 172 15.07 -19.41 13.60
CA THR A 172 14.93 -17.96 13.75
C THR A 172 14.56 -17.63 15.20
N PRO A 173 15.35 -16.79 15.90
CA PRO A 173 15.10 -16.48 17.29
C PRO A 173 13.83 -15.66 17.47
N ASP A 174 13.13 -15.86 18.57
CA ASP A 174 12.15 -14.88 19.06
C ASP A 174 12.91 -13.76 19.77
N THR A 175 12.59 -12.53 19.43
CA THR A 175 13.27 -11.35 19.97
C THR A 175 12.24 -10.38 20.50
N ASP A 176 12.58 -9.70 21.60
CA ASP A 176 11.79 -8.60 22.14
C ASP A 176 11.64 -7.47 21.12
N LEU A 177 10.65 -6.60 21.34
CA LEU A 177 10.51 -5.37 20.57
C LEU A 177 11.75 -4.48 20.76
N SER A 178 12.14 -3.78 19.69
CA SER A 178 13.35 -2.94 19.67
C SER A 178 13.32 -1.80 20.69
N ASN A 179 12.11 -1.32 21.05
CA ASN A 179 11.95 -0.30 22.07
C ASN A 179 11.56 -0.94 23.42
N PRO A 180 12.50 -1.09 24.37
CA PRO A 180 12.25 -1.77 25.65
C PRO A 180 11.34 -0.97 26.61
N SER A 181 11.03 0.29 26.30
CA SER A 181 10.08 1.08 27.08
C SER A 181 8.62 0.75 26.76
N ILE A 182 8.36 0.10 25.63
CA ILE A 182 7.03 -0.31 25.19
C ILE A 182 6.79 -1.75 25.63
N GLN A 183 6.03 -1.93 26.70
CA GLN A 183 5.72 -3.26 27.26
C GLN A 183 4.23 -3.35 27.54
N TRP A 184 3.58 -4.39 27.00
CA TRP A 184 2.13 -4.60 27.17
C TRP A 184 1.67 -4.63 28.60
N ASN A 185 2.43 -5.30 29.47
CA ASN A 185 2.11 -5.46 30.89
C ASN A 185 2.29 -4.20 31.75
N LYS A 186 2.86 -3.13 31.18
CA LYS A 186 2.97 -1.80 31.81
C LYS A 186 1.82 -0.87 31.44
N LEU A 187 1.03 -1.23 30.45
CA LEU A 187 -0.14 -0.46 30.05
C LEU A 187 -1.27 -0.65 31.07
N SER A 188 -2.05 0.41 31.30
CA SER A 188 -3.32 0.28 32.00
C SER A 188 -4.30 -0.59 31.19
N LYS A 189 -5.38 -1.05 31.82
CA LYS A 189 -6.40 -1.83 31.09
C LYS A 189 -7.03 -1.04 29.95
N GLU A 190 -7.30 0.22 30.18
CA GLU A 190 -7.85 1.14 29.17
C GLU A 190 -6.88 1.30 28.00
N GLN A 191 -5.58 1.46 28.28
CA GLN A 191 -4.55 1.52 27.23
C GLN A 191 -4.42 0.20 26.47
N GLN A 192 -4.51 -0.95 27.15
CA GLN A 192 -4.50 -2.26 26.50
C GLN A 192 -5.69 -2.41 25.56
N GLU A 193 -6.88 -1.99 25.98
CA GLU A 193 -8.10 -2.02 25.18
C GLU A 193 -7.98 -1.12 23.94
N GLU A 194 -7.47 0.11 24.11
CA GLU A 194 -7.19 1.02 22.97
C GLU A 194 -6.20 0.40 21.97
N GLN A 195 -5.11 -0.16 22.46
CA GLN A 195 -4.09 -0.77 21.60
C GLN A 195 -4.62 -2.03 20.90
N SER A 196 -5.36 -2.89 21.61
CA SER A 196 -6.03 -4.04 21.02
C SER A 196 -6.96 -3.59 19.89
N ARG A 197 -7.80 -2.58 20.15
CA ARG A 197 -8.75 -2.05 19.16
C ARG A 197 -8.08 -1.47 17.92
N LYS A 198 -6.96 -0.76 18.06
CA LYS A 198 -6.18 -0.28 16.91
C LYS A 198 -5.77 -1.44 15.99
N MET A 199 -5.24 -2.52 16.56
CA MET A 199 -4.77 -3.66 15.79
C MET A 199 -5.91 -4.47 15.17
N GLU A 200 -7.05 -4.60 15.85
CA GLU A 200 -8.26 -5.22 15.29
C GLU A 200 -8.73 -4.52 14.02
N ILE A 201 -8.80 -3.18 14.05
CA ILE A 201 -9.22 -2.38 12.91
C ILE A 201 -8.20 -2.51 11.76
N TYR A 202 -6.90 -2.45 12.08
CA TYR A 202 -5.83 -2.64 11.11
C TYR A 202 -5.92 -4.00 10.41
N ALA A 203 -6.15 -5.07 11.17
CA ALA A 203 -6.31 -6.42 10.64
C ALA A 203 -7.56 -6.52 9.75
N SER A 204 -8.68 -5.96 10.18
CA SER A 204 -9.90 -5.89 9.37
C SER A 204 -9.70 -5.11 8.06
N MET A 205 -8.86 -4.06 8.06
CA MET A 205 -8.50 -3.35 6.82
C MET A 205 -7.71 -4.26 5.88
N ILE A 206 -6.79 -5.08 6.38
CA ILE A 206 -6.01 -6.05 5.57
C ILE A 206 -6.93 -7.13 5.01
N GLU A 207 -7.83 -7.69 5.82
CA GLU A 207 -8.83 -8.66 5.34
C GLU A 207 -9.70 -8.08 4.22
N TYR A 208 -10.08 -6.80 4.34
CA TYR A 208 -10.88 -6.14 3.31
C TYR A 208 -10.07 -5.90 2.01
N VAL A 209 -8.76 -5.66 2.12
CA VAL A 209 -7.86 -5.62 0.94
C VAL A 209 -7.82 -6.99 0.27
N ASP A 210 -7.65 -8.08 1.03
CA ASP A 210 -7.64 -9.45 0.51
C ASP A 210 -8.96 -9.80 -0.20
N TYR A 211 -10.10 -9.53 0.45
CA TYR A 211 -11.42 -9.66 -0.16
C TYR A 211 -11.53 -8.87 -1.49
N SER A 212 -11.00 -7.64 -1.49
CA SER A 212 -11.03 -6.76 -2.67
C SER A 212 -10.17 -7.27 -3.81
N ILE A 213 -9.01 -7.85 -3.51
CA ILE A 213 -8.15 -8.55 -4.48
C ILE A 213 -8.90 -9.75 -5.07
N GLY A 214 -9.56 -10.54 -4.21
CA GLY A 214 -10.39 -11.66 -4.65
C GLY A 214 -11.42 -11.25 -5.70
N ARG A 215 -12.10 -10.12 -5.52
CA ARG A 215 -13.06 -9.56 -6.48
C ARG A 215 -12.43 -9.24 -7.84
N VAL A 216 -11.19 -8.71 -7.86
CA VAL A 216 -10.46 -8.43 -9.11
C VAL A 216 -10.09 -9.73 -9.82
N LEU A 217 -9.61 -10.73 -9.07
CA LEU A 217 -9.27 -12.06 -9.63
C LEU A 217 -10.51 -12.77 -10.19
N GLU A 218 -11.63 -12.73 -9.48
CA GLU A 218 -12.92 -13.23 -9.98
C GLU A 218 -13.36 -12.56 -11.28
N GLU A 219 -13.14 -11.26 -11.40
CA GLU A 219 -13.46 -10.55 -12.65
C GLU A 219 -12.55 -10.98 -13.80
N LEU A 220 -11.24 -11.13 -13.55
CA LEU A 220 -10.31 -11.67 -14.55
C LEU A 220 -10.67 -13.08 -15.00
N GLU A 221 -11.17 -13.91 -14.07
CA GLU A 221 -11.66 -15.26 -14.39
C GLU A 221 -12.92 -15.23 -15.27
N LYS A 222 -13.90 -14.37 -14.92
CA LYS A 222 -15.12 -14.14 -15.73
C LYS A 222 -14.82 -13.66 -17.14
N GLU A 223 -13.82 -12.80 -17.27
CA GLU A 223 -13.35 -12.29 -18.56
C GLU A 223 -12.41 -13.26 -19.31
N HIS A 224 -12.16 -14.45 -18.76
CA HIS A 224 -11.22 -15.46 -19.29
C HIS A 224 -9.79 -14.92 -19.49
N LYS A 225 -9.37 -13.98 -18.64
CA LYS A 225 -8.05 -13.33 -18.69
C LYS A 225 -7.08 -13.85 -17.64
N LEU A 226 -7.58 -14.45 -16.53
CA LEU A 226 -6.76 -14.82 -15.37
C LEU A 226 -5.64 -15.80 -15.74
N ASP A 227 -5.92 -16.82 -16.53
CA ASP A 227 -4.92 -17.82 -16.94
C ASP A 227 -3.76 -17.26 -17.78
N ASN A 228 -3.94 -16.09 -18.37
CA ASN A 228 -2.90 -15.40 -19.14
C ASN A 228 -2.48 -14.06 -18.49
N THR A 229 -2.65 -13.95 -17.18
CA THR A 229 -2.28 -12.76 -16.41
C THR A 229 -1.16 -13.09 -15.42
N LEU A 230 -0.12 -12.26 -15.40
CA LEU A 230 0.87 -12.24 -14.32
C LEU A 230 0.34 -11.33 -13.21
N VAL A 231 0.15 -11.89 -12.02
CA VAL A 231 -0.28 -11.17 -10.82
C VAL A 231 0.91 -10.99 -9.90
N LEU A 232 1.22 -9.75 -9.55
CA LEU A 232 2.24 -9.38 -8.58
C LEU A 232 1.56 -8.70 -7.39
N PHE A 233 1.74 -9.23 -6.19
CA PHE A 233 1.27 -8.62 -4.95
C PHE A 233 2.47 -8.34 -4.04
N MET A 234 2.55 -7.12 -3.54
CA MET A 234 3.61 -6.70 -2.61
C MET A 234 3.16 -5.54 -1.73
N SER A 235 3.84 -5.36 -0.60
CA SER A 235 3.81 -4.10 0.15
C SER A 235 4.89 -3.15 -0.37
N ASP A 236 4.69 -1.83 -0.21
CA ASP A 236 5.67 -0.82 -0.60
C ASP A 236 6.77 -0.58 0.45
N ASN A 237 6.46 -0.83 1.71
CA ASN A 237 7.38 -0.71 2.87
C ASN A 237 6.83 -1.47 4.07
N GLY A 238 7.62 -1.56 5.12
CA GLY A 238 7.16 -2.05 6.42
C GLY A 238 6.07 -1.17 7.03
N ALA A 239 5.43 -1.66 8.08
CA ALA A 239 4.31 -0.99 8.74
C ALA A 239 4.66 0.41 9.25
N ASN A 240 3.69 1.32 9.24
CA ASN A 240 3.88 2.71 9.65
C ASN A 240 3.80 2.85 11.18
N PRO A 241 4.85 3.38 11.85
CA PRO A 241 4.86 3.56 13.29
C PRO A 241 4.30 4.90 13.77
N LYS A 242 4.00 5.82 12.84
CA LYS A 242 3.59 7.20 13.18
C LYS A 242 2.30 7.21 13.99
N GLU A 243 2.25 8.14 14.93
CA GLU A 243 1.00 8.56 15.57
C GLU A 243 0.45 9.79 14.83
N PRO A 244 -0.86 10.11 14.94
CA PRO A 244 -1.49 11.22 14.22
C PRO A 244 -0.79 12.56 14.43
N GLU A 245 -0.28 12.82 15.62
CA GLU A 245 0.42 14.06 16.01
C GLU A 245 1.81 14.19 15.39
N SER A 246 2.37 13.11 14.84
CA SER A 246 3.69 13.14 14.19
C SER A 246 3.65 13.57 12.73
N TYR A 247 2.47 13.84 12.17
CA TYR A 247 2.34 14.43 10.84
C TYR A 247 2.51 15.97 10.92
N PRO A 248 3.15 16.59 9.92
CA PRO A 248 3.40 18.02 9.94
C PRO A 248 2.13 18.86 10.15
N GLY A 249 2.19 19.81 11.08
CA GLY A 249 1.04 20.68 11.42
C GLY A 249 0.05 20.07 12.38
N ASN A 250 0.04 18.76 12.60
CA ASN A 250 -0.81 18.15 13.61
C ASN A 250 -0.20 18.34 15.01
N THR A 251 -1.03 18.81 15.93
CA THR A 251 -0.75 18.77 17.37
C THR A 251 -1.81 17.95 18.07
N LYS A 252 -1.59 17.64 19.33
CA LYS A 252 -2.59 16.93 20.13
C LYS A 252 -3.93 17.68 20.16
N GLU A 253 -3.87 19.00 20.28
CA GLU A 253 -5.03 19.87 20.30
C GLU A 253 -5.77 19.84 18.95
N VAL A 254 -5.05 19.94 17.83
CA VAL A 254 -5.65 19.83 16.48
C VAL A 254 -6.33 18.49 16.27
N ILE A 255 -5.68 17.39 16.68
CA ILE A 255 -6.28 16.06 16.57
C ILE A 255 -7.56 15.94 17.43
N GLN A 256 -7.51 16.41 18.68
CA GLN A 256 -8.68 16.38 19.57
C GLN A 256 -9.84 17.30 19.12
N GLU A 257 -9.54 18.41 18.48
CA GLU A 257 -10.56 19.33 17.97
C GLU A 257 -11.26 18.79 16.71
N ARG A 258 -10.49 18.12 15.83
CA ARG A 258 -10.99 17.73 14.49
C ARG A 258 -11.55 16.33 14.40
N TYR A 259 -11.09 15.43 15.26
CA TYR A 259 -11.41 14.02 15.16
C TYR A 259 -12.00 13.48 16.46
N ASP A 260 -12.97 12.61 16.32
CA ASP A 260 -13.53 11.87 17.43
C ASP A 260 -12.76 10.55 17.63
N ASN A 261 -11.77 10.60 18.50
CA ASN A 261 -10.94 9.47 18.87
C ASN A 261 -11.36 8.85 20.22
N GLN A 262 -12.67 8.80 20.50
CA GLN A 262 -13.20 7.95 21.58
C GLN A 262 -13.15 6.48 21.11
N LEU A 263 -12.92 5.56 22.03
CA LEU A 263 -12.70 4.14 21.72
C LEU A 263 -13.84 3.53 20.87
N GLU A 264 -15.08 3.88 21.17
CA GLU A 264 -16.27 3.40 20.44
C GLU A 264 -16.29 3.89 18.99
N ASN A 265 -15.63 5.02 18.75
CA ASN A 265 -15.57 5.63 17.44
C ASN A 265 -14.36 5.20 16.60
N TYR A 266 -13.43 4.44 17.16
CA TYR A 266 -12.26 3.93 16.42
C TYR A 266 -12.70 3.20 15.16
N GLY A 267 -12.05 3.51 14.05
CA GLY A 267 -12.34 2.93 12.74
C GLY A 267 -13.41 3.62 11.93
N ASN A 268 -14.14 4.57 12.48
CA ASN A 268 -15.17 5.35 11.76
C ASN A 268 -14.55 6.47 10.93
N SER A 269 -15.34 7.06 10.03
CA SER A 269 -14.90 8.07 9.06
C SER A 269 -14.37 9.38 9.65
N ASN A 270 -14.75 9.70 10.87
CA ASN A 270 -14.33 10.90 11.60
C ASN A 270 -13.29 10.62 12.68
N SER A 271 -12.71 9.41 12.73
CA SER A 271 -11.58 9.10 13.60
C SER A 271 -10.25 9.23 12.86
N PHE A 272 -9.21 9.66 13.57
CA PHE A 272 -7.84 9.58 13.10
C PHE A 272 -6.99 8.90 14.16
N ILE A 273 -6.92 7.59 14.08
CA ILE A 273 -6.04 6.75 14.88
C ILE A 273 -5.01 6.09 13.99
N SER A 274 -3.87 5.73 14.55
CA SER A 274 -2.74 5.10 13.87
C SER A 274 -2.34 3.82 14.60
N LEU A 275 -1.58 2.97 13.91
CA LEU A 275 -1.14 1.68 14.43
C LEU A 275 -0.19 1.83 15.63
N GLY A 276 0.70 2.82 15.57
CA GLY A 276 1.73 3.06 16.58
C GLY A 276 2.94 2.14 16.44
N GLU A 277 3.98 2.48 17.20
CA GLU A 277 5.31 1.88 17.09
C GLU A 277 5.33 0.38 17.39
N ALA A 278 4.71 -0.04 18.50
CA ALA A 278 4.74 -1.43 18.92
C ALA A 278 4.05 -2.36 17.92
N TRP A 279 2.83 -2.05 17.54
CA TRP A 279 2.11 -2.86 16.57
C TRP A 279 2.76 -2.82 15.17
N ALA A 280 3.38 -1.68 14.79
CA ALA A 280 4.13 -1.61 13.53
C ALA A 280 5.28 -2.63 13.51
N GLU A 281 6.04 -2.76 14.60
CA GLU A 281 7.11 -3.75 14.67
C GLU A 281 6.58 -5.19 14.75
N VAL A 282 5.49 -5.43 15.47
CA VAL A 282 4.81 -6.74 15.48
C VAL A 282 4.32 -7.13 14.08
N CYS A 283 3.85 -6.17 13.28
CA CYS A 283 3.44 -6.44 11.89
C CYS A 283 4.61 -6.83 10.98
N ASN A 284 5.82 -6.45 11.32
CA ASN A 284 7.02 -6.77 10.55
C ASN A 284 7.75 -8.04 11.04
N THR A 285 7.17 -8.81 11.94
CA THR A 285 7.76 -10.08 12.42
C THR A 285 8.23 -10.95 11.23
N PRO A 286 9.47 -11.48 11.21
CA PRO A 286 10.41 -11.61 12.35
C PRO A 286 11.36 -10.40 12.51
N TYR A 287 11.28 -9.43 11.64
CA TYR A 287 12.22 -8.32 11.56
C TYR A 287 12.03 -7.31 12.68
N SER A 288 13.10 -6.55 12.94
CA SER A 288 13.09 -5.44 13.88
C SER A 288 12.79 -4.13 13.19
N LEU A 289 12.15 -3.22 13.92
CA LEU A 289 11.75 -1.90 13.47
C LEU A 289 10.71 -1.92 12.32
N TYR A 290 10.59 -0.81 11.60
CA TYR A 290 9.43 -0.49 10.78
C TYR A 290 9.75 0.55 9.70
N LYS A 291 8.77 0.98 8.94
CA LYS A 291 8.86 2.07 7.95
C LYS A 291 9.68 3.25 8.46
N MET A 292 10.35 3.97 7.58
CA MET A 292 11.30 5.09 7.81
C MET A 292 12.66 4.66 8.34
N THR A 293 12.92 3.38 8.51
CA THR A 293 14.23 2.84 8.87
C THR A 293 14.83 2.05 7.72
N THR A 294 16.16 1.89 7.72
CA THR A 294 16.89 1.04 6.76
C THR A 294 17.05 -0.40 7.27
N HIS A 295 16.46 -0.72 8.40
CA HIS A 295 16.38 -2.09 8.93
C HIS A 295 15.38 -2.91 8.13
N GLU A 296 15.49 -4.23 8.20
CA GLU A 296 14.64 -5.13 7.42
C GLU A 296 13.14 -4.94 7.70
N GLY A 297 12.74 -4.62 8.93
CA GLY A 297 11.35 -4.27 9.23
C GLY A 297 10.84 -3.04 8.45
N GLY A 298 11.73 -2.17 7.96
CA GLY A 298 11.35 -1.04 7.11
C GLY A 298 11.37 -1.32 5.61
N ILE A 299 12.21 -2.24 5.15
CA ILE A 299 12.51 -2.42 3.72
C ILE A 299 12.26 -3.84 3.18
N CYS A 300 12.22 -4.85 4.03
CA CYS A 300 11.92 -6.22 3.61
C CYS A 300 10.41 -6.45 3.62
N VAL A 301 9.84 -6.61 2.44
CA VAL A 301 8.39 -6.75 2.23
C VAL A 301 8.07 -8.06 1.53
N PRO A 302 6.86 -8.63 1.75
CA PRO A 302 6.44 -9.82 1.03
C PRO A 302 6.23 -9.51 -0.45
N LEU A 303 6.55 -10.50 -1.30
CA LEU A 303 6.23 -10.51 -2.72
C LEU A 303 5.59 -11.85 -3.07
N ILE A 304 4.41 -11.81 -3.67
CA ILE A 304 3.73 -12.99 -4.22
C ILE A 304 3.64 -12.82 -5.74
N ILE A 305 4.06 -13.85 -6.47
CA ILE A 305 4.00 -13.88 -7.94
C ILE A 305 3.14 -15.07 -8.34
N SER A 306 2.10 -14.82 -9.13
CA SER A 306 1.22 -15.86 -9.67
C SER A 306 0.95 -15.61 -11.15
N GLY A 307 0.83 -16.65 -11.94
CA GLY A 307 0.49 -16.54 -13.36
C GLY A 307 0.96 -17.70 -14.22
N LYS A 308 0.72 -17.56 -15.53
CA LYS A 308 1.18 -18.49 -16.53
C LYS A 308 2.71 -18.50 -16.57
N ASN A 309 3.29 -19.66 -16.79
CA ASN A 309 4.75 -19.85 -16.86
C ASN A 309 5.52 -19.68 -15.53
N ILE A 310 4.83 -19.56 -14.40
CA ILE A 310 5.45 -19.70 -13.10
C ILE A 310 5.61 -21.19 -12.80
N ASN A 311 6.86 -21.66 -12.88
CA ASN A 311 7.14 -23.12 -12.84
C ASN A 311 7.07 -23.72 -11.44
N GLN A 312 7.15 -22.92 -10.40
CA GLN A 312 7.20 -23.36 -9.01
C GLN A 312 5.95 -22.95 -8.23
N LYS A 313 4.79 -23.41 -8.69
CA LYS A 313 3.51 -23.11 -8.03
C LYS A 313 3.49 -23.62 -6.59
N GLY A 314 3.06 -22.78 -5.66
CA GLY A 314 2.97 -23.13 -4.23
C GLY A 314 4.32 -23.26 -3.52
N SER A 315 5.41 -22.83 -4.12
CA SER A 315 6.73 -22.81 -3.49
C SER A 315 7.01 -21.47 -2.79
N ILE A 316 7.97 -21.50 -1.88
CA ILE A 316 8.53 -20.33 -1.23
C ILE A 316 10.01 -20.26 -1.62
N ASP A 317 10.44 -19.14 -2.17
CA ASP A 317 11.84 -18.91 -2.49
C ASP A 317 12.56 -18.26 -1.31
N HIS A 318 13.57 -18.92 -0.80
CA HIS A 318 14.43 -18.46 0.31
C HIS A 318 15.85 -18.08 -0.13
N THR A 319 16.13 -18.17 -1.41
CA THR A 319 17.49 -18.10 -1.94
C THR A 319 17.74 -16.85 -2.78
N THR A 320 16.71 -16.35 -3.42
CA THR A 320 16.84 -15.20 -4.33
C THR A 320 16.68 -13.90 -3.57
N LEU A 321 17.72 -13.08 -3.57
CA LEU A 321 17.62 -11.70 -3.12
C LEU A 321 16.99 -10.86 -4.23
N LEU A 322 15.79 -10.38 -4.00
CA LEU A 322 15.05 -9.51 -4.92
C LEU A 322 15.06 -8.07 -4.42
N HIS A 323 15.09 -7.14 -5.36
CA HIS A 323 14.92 -5.71 -5.10
C HIS A 323 13.80 -5.15 -5.97
N VAL A 324 13.11 -4.12 -5.51
CA VAL A 324 11.99 -3.51 -6.27
C VAL A 324 12.39 -3.08 -7.70
N THR A 325 13.66 -2.74 -7.92
CA THR A 325 14.19 -2.41 -9.26
C THR A 325 14.20 -3.59 -10.22
N ASP A 326 14.14 -4.83 -9.72
CA ASP A 326 14.13 -6.03 -10.56
C ASP A 326 12.76 -6.26 -11.21
N LEU A 327 11.70 -5.68 -10.66
CA LEU A 327 10.34 -5.83 -11.21
C LEU A 327 10.22 -5.24 -12.62
N PHE A 328 10.84 -4.09 -12.87
CA PHE A 328 10.75 -3.43 -14.17
C PHE A 328 11.35 -4.30 -15.29
N PRO A 329 12.63 -4.72 -15.26
CA PRO A 329 13.19 -5.59 -16.29
C PRO A 329 12.48 -6.95 -16.36
N THR A 330 12.08 -7.54 -15.22
CA THR A 330 11.34 -8.81 -15.19
C THR A 330 10.01 -8.73 -15.95
N ILE A 331 9.25 -7.64 -15.75
CA ILE A 331 7.98 -7.44 -16.45
C ILE A 331 8.23 -7.25 -17.96
N LEU A 332 9.26 -6.50 -18.35
CA LEU A 332 9.60 -6.35 -19.77
C LEU A 332 9.97 -7.69 -20.42
N GLU A 333 10.76 -8.50 -19.75
CA GLU A 333 11.13 -9.84 -20.23
C GLU A 333 9.90 -10.74 -20.34
N TYR A 334 9.08 -10.80 -19.28
CA TYR A 334 7.85 -11.60 -19.27
C TYR A 334 6.85 -11.19 -20.36
N THR A 335 6.74 -9.92 -20.66
CA THR A 335 5.84 -9.36 -21.68
C THR A 335 6.46 -9.33 -23.08
N HIS A 336 7.74 -9.70 -23.21
CA HIS A 336 8.51 -9.59 -24.46
C HIS A 336 8.50 -8.17 -25.03
N THR A 337 8.44 -7.15 -24.17
CA THR A 337 8.46 -5.74 -24.56
C THR A 337 9.87 -5.16 -24.47
N GLN A 338 10.14 -4.15 -25.30
CA GLN A 338 11.43 -3.47 -25.28
C GLN A 338 11.25 -2.00 -24.89
N ARG A 339 12.07 -1.55 -23.95
CA ARG A 339 12.19 -0.14 -23.63
C ARG A 339 13.05 0.56 -24.70
N PRO A 340 12.62 1.72 -25.23
CA PRO A 340 13.45 2.49 -26.15
C PRO A 340 14.71 3.02 -25.46
N SER A 341 15.76 3.32 -26.24
CA SER A 341 17.00 3.93 -25.73
C SER A 341 16.83 5.42 -25.41
N SER A 342 15.81 6.06 -25.98
CA SER A 342 15.48 7.47 -25.74
C SER A 342 13.98 7.68 -25.64
N TYR A 343 13.57 8.69 -24.89
CA TYR A 343 12.18 9.07 -24.70
C TYR A 343 12.08 10.59 -24.50
N ARG A 344 11.10 11.24 -25.14
CA ARG A 344 10.89 12.71 -25.07
C ARG A 344 12.19 13.49 -25.30
N HIS A 345 12.96 13.10 -26.34
CA HIS A 345 14.26 13.70 -26.71
C HIS A 345 15.38 13.55 -25.66
N THR A 346 15.21 12.66 -24.69
CA THR A 346 16.21 12.38 -23.64
C THR A 346 16.71 10.95 -23.78
N THR A 347 18.03 10.76 -23.75
CA THR A 347 18.61 9.40 -23.63
C THR A 347 18.29 8.84 -22.26
N LEU A 348 17.68 7.66 -22.22
CA LEU A 348 17.29 7.01 -20.96
C LEU A 348 18.51 6.35 -20.31
N ALA A 349 18.62 6.50 -19.00
CA ALA A 349 19.61 5.78 -18.22
C ALA A 349 19.40 4.25 -18.34
N PRO A 350 20.45 3.41 -18.20
CA PRO A 350 20.29 1.97 -18.10
C PRO A 350 19.32 1.59 -16.99
N LEU A 351 18.60 0.46 -17.14
CA LEU A 351 17.82 -0.10 -16.06
C LEU A 351 18.76 -0.60 -14.96
N TYR A 352 18.38 -0.35 -13.72
CA TYR A 352 18.90 -1.07 -12.56
C TYR A 352 18.00 -2.30 -12.33
N GLY A 353 18.58 -3.37 -11.79
CA GLY A 353 17.89 -4.64 -11.60
C GLY A 353 18.31 -5.69 -12.63
N LYS A 354 18.02 -6.94 -12.30
CA LYS A 354 18.39 -8.11 -13.10
C LYS A 354 17.18 -8.89 -13.55
#